data_a2c8692b673aeae2e0822a9fff59df85
#
_entry.id   a2c8692b673aeae2e0822a9fff59df85
#
_cell.length_a   1.000
_cell.length_b   1.000
_cell.length_c   1.000
_cell.angle_alpha   90.00
_cell.angle_beta   90.00
_cell.angle_gamma   90.00
#
_symmetry.space_group_name_H-M   'P 1'
#
loop_
_entity.id
_entity.type
_entity.pdbx_description
1 polymer ?
#
loop_
_entity_poly.entity_id
_entity_poly.type
_entity_poly.pdbx_seq_one_letter_code
_entity_poly.pdbx_strand_id
1 'polypeptide(L)'
;FLQVAANFANDYSDGIRGTDEGRAVDSARSFAKTPSAESTSTPEMLPASQPQHGPARLVASGVSPKKVLAAAGINALIACLCGLAVVALTGYWWFILVGIACLVAGWCYVGGKHPYGYHYLGEIFVLVFFGLVATCGTMFALAGTISTEGMLGGANVGLIAVAVLCVNNLRDVETDRTHGKHTWMTALGRRNGTVFAIALLSVAVLLLAAYILLLSTPAMPTIAILAVTCAMCAAAAVAIARKKYGEALPLCTFSSLALAATYVCCVVFA
;
A
#
# COMPACT_ATOMS: atom_id res chain seq x y z
N PHE A 1 -3.04 -12.25 -5.76
CA PHE A 1 -4.41 -12.13 -6.31
C PHE A 1 -5.34 -11.34 -5.37
N LEU A 2 -5.38 -11.61 -4.06
CA LEU A 2 -6.28 -10.88 -3.15
C LEU A 2 -6.00 -9.37 -3.12
N GLN A 3 -4.73 -8.95 -3.11
CA GLN A 3 -4.35 -7.54 -3.19
C GLN A 3 -4.74 -6.90 -4.52
N VAL A 4 -4.63 -7.65 -5.62
CA VAL A 4 -5.07 -7.19 -6.95
C VAL A 4 -6.58 -7.02 -6.97
N ALA A 5 -7.33 -7.96 -6.38
CA ALA A 5 -8.78 -7.86 -6.22
C ALA A 5 -9.17 -6.61 -5.41
N ALA A 6 -8.49 -6.36 -4.29
CA ALA A 6 -8.72 -5.18 -3.45
C ALA A 6 -8.44 -3.87 -4.20
N ASN A 7 -7.38 -3.81 -5.01
CA ASN A 7 -7.06 -2.64 -5.83
C ASN A 7 -8.13 -2.36 -6.90
N PHE A 8 -8.63 -3.41 -7.60
CA PHE A 8 -9.74 -3.24 -8.53
C PHE A 8 -11.05 -2.86 -7.84
N ALA A 9 -11.32 -3.42 -6.65
CA ALA A 9 -12.50 -3.04 -5.86
C ALA A 9 -12.43 -1.58 -5.40
N ASN A 10 -11.23 -1.10 -5.05
CA ASN A 10 -11.01 0.31 -4.71
C ASN A 10 -11.22 1.21 -5.92
N ASP A 11 -10.65 0.86 -7.08
CA ASP A 11 -10.82 1.62 -8.34
C ASP A 11 -12.31 1.67 -8.75
N TYR A 12 -13.04 0.55 -8.64
CA TYR A 12 -14.48 0.51 -8.85
C TYR A 12 -15.22 1.45 -7.90
N SER A 13 -14.95 1.36 -6.59
CA SER A 13 -15.64 2.14 -5.56
C SER A 13 -15.39 3.64 -5.70
N ASP A 14 -14.13 4.04 -5.87
CA ASP A 14 -13.74 5.43 -6.03
C ASP A 14 -14.29 6.01 -7.34
N GLY A 15 -14.29 5.20 -8.42
CA GLY A 15 -14.82 5.59 -9.72
C GLY A 15 -16.32 5.83 -9.72
N ILE A 16 -17.14 4.99 -9.05
CA ILE A 16 -18.60 5.22 -8.96
C ILE A 16 -19.00 6.33 -7.99
N ARG A 17 -18.12 6.71 -7.05
CA ARG A 17 -18.33 7.80 -6.10
C ARG A 17 -17.81 9.14 -6.61
N GLY A 18 -17.13 9.17 -7.77
CA GLY A 18 -16.58 10.37 -8.36
C GLY A 18 -15.33 10.93 -7.65
N THR A 19 -14.75 10.20 -6.69
CA THR A 19 -13.57 10.64 -5.95
C THR A 19 -12.33 10.78 -6.84
N ASP A 20 -12.32 10.15 -8.01
CA ASP A 20 -11.21 10.13 -8.97
C ASP A 20 -11.46 11.02 -10.23
N GLU A 21 -12.53 11.81 -10.29
CA GLU A 21 -12.88 12.61 -11.50
C GLU A 21 -11.77 13.62 -11.89
N GLY A 22 -11.06 14.20 -10.92
CA GLY A 22 -9.92 15.08 -11.19
C GLY A 22 -8.71 14.41 -11.83
N ARG A 23 -8.55 13.08 -11.65
CA ARG A 23 -7.42 12.30 -12.19
C ARG A 23 -7.58 11.95 -13.67
N ALA A 24 -8.80 11.87 -14.18
CA ALA A 24 -9.09 11.56 -15.58
C ALA A 24 -8.58 12.65 -16.53
N VAL A 25 -8.74 13.92 -16.13
CA VAL A 25 -8.34 15.09 -16.93
C VAL A 25 -6.82 15.16 -17.09
N ASP A 26 -6.06 14.84 -16.06
CA ASP A 26 -4.59 14.87 -16.09
C ASP A 26 -4.00 13.72 -16.91
N SER A 27 -4.60 12.53 -16.84
CA SER A 27 -4.20 11.38 -17.67
C SER A 27 -4.43 11.65 -19.16
N ALA A 28 -5.58 12.20 -19.54
CA ALA A 28 -5.89 12.54 -20.94
C ALA A 28 -4.93 13.61 -21.49
N ARG A 29 -4.56 14.61 -20.68
CA ARG A 29 -3.57 15.64 -21.06
C ARG A 29 -2.15 15.10 -21.19
N SER A 30 -1.77 14.08 -20.42
CA SER A 30 -0.45 13.44 -20.51
C SER A 30 -0.30 12.63 -21.81
N PHE A 31 -1.34 11.98 -22.29
CA PHE A 31 -1.34 11.27 -23.58
C PHE A 31 -1.47 12.20 -24.80
N ALA A 32 -2.05 13.40 -24.63
CA ALA A 32 -2.24 14.39 -25.69
C ALA A 32 -0.99 15.25 -25.98
N LYS A 33 0.10 15.12 -25.23
CA LYS A 33 1.38 15.81 -25.49
C LYS A 33 2.24 15.07 -26.53
N THR A 34 1.70 14.82 -27.72
CA THR A 34 2.48 14.69 -28.95
C THR A 34 2.46 16.08 -29.63
N PRO A 35 3.59 16.63 -30.06
CA PRO A 35 3.61 17.98 -30.58
C PRO A 35 3.06 18.00 -32.01
N SER A 36 1.88 18.52 -32.17
CA SER A 36 1.38 19.00 -33.46
C SER A 36 0.81 20.41 -33.25
N ALA A 37 1.25 21.28 -34.11
CA ALA A 37 1.18 22.73 -34.11
C ALA A 37 -0.21 23.36 -33.99
N GLU A 38 -0.18 24.58 -33.41
CA GLU A 38 -1.07 25.73 -33.67
C GLU A 38 -2.59 25.55 -33.56
N SER A 39 -3.13 26.12 -32.46
CA SER A 39 -4.29 26.99 -32.58
C SER A 39 -4.39 27.92 -31.36
N THR A 40 -4.35 29.21 -31.66
CA THR A 40 -4.58 30.36 -30.83
C THR A 40 -6.01 30.39 -30.30
N SER A 41 -6.18 30.20 -29.00
CA SER A 41 -7.33 30.74 -28.27
C SER A 41 -6.97 30.78 -26.79
N THR A 42 -7.01 31.98 -26.22
CA THR A 42 -6.75 32.31 -24.81
C THR A 42 -7.72 31.57 -23.90
N PRO A 43 -7.26 30.71 -22.98
CA PRO A 43 -8.11 30.18 -21.94
C PRO A 43 -7.93 30.99 -20.66
N GLU A 44 -9.04 31.35 -20.10
CA GLU A 44 -9.21 31.86 -18.74
C GLU A 44 -8.43 31.01 -17.73
N MET A 45 -7.54 31.65 -16.96
CA MET A 45 -6.68 31.02 -15.96
C MET A 45 -7.50 30.60 -14.76
N LEU A 46 -8.02 29.34 -14.77
CA LEU A 46 -8.32 28.62 -13.55
C LEU A 46 -7.00 28.24 -12.88
N PRO A 47 -6.89 28.32 -11.54
CA PRO A 47 -5.65 27.98 -10.84
C PRO A 47 -5.22 26.55 -11.17
N ALA A 48 -4.01 26.41 -11.71
CA ALA A 48 -3.44 25.14 -12.10
C ALA A 48 -3.35 24.20 -10.90
N SER A 49 -4.25 23.22 -10.84
CA SER A 49 -4.08 22.07 -9.94
C SER A 49 -2.78 21.36 -10.34
N GLN A 50 -1.88 21.18 -9.38
CA GLN A 50 -0.62 20.47 -9.62
C GLN A 50 -0.92 19.07 -10.18
N PRO A 51 -0.19 18.59 -11.20
CA PRO A 51 -0.43 17.28 -11.79
C PRO A 51 -0.26 16.22 -10.71
N GLN A 52 -1.34 15.53 -10.37
CA GLN A 52 -1.35 14.43 -9.42
C GLN A 52 -0.80 13.18 -10.12
N HIS A 53 0.50 12.96 -10.03
CA HIS A 53 1.15 11.75 -10.56
C HIS A 53 0.82 10.55 -9.67
N GLY A 54 -0.26 9.85 -9.99
CA GLY A 54 -0.63 8.56 -9.43
C GLY A 54 -0.87 7.53 -10.55
N PRO A 55 -0.95 6.21 -10.23
CA PRO A 55 -1.32 5.22 -11.23
C PRO A 55 -2.68 5.56 -11.84
N ALA A 56 -2.80 5.37 -13.17
CA ALA A 56 -4.05 5.60 -13.88
C ALA A 56 -5.17 4.74 -13.27
N ARG A 57 -6.31 5.37 -12.98
CA ARG A 57 -7.52 4.68 -12.51
C ARG A 57 -8.33 4.25 -13.72
N LEU A 58 -8.69 2.96 -13.78
CA LEU A 58 -9.35 2.39 -14.95
C LEU A 58 -10.75 2.98 -15.17
N VAL A 59 -11.53 3.12 -14.09
CA VAL A 59 -12.89 3.70 -14.21
C VAL A 59 -12.80 5.17 -14.62
N ALA A 60 -11.93 5.95 -14.02
CA ALA A 60 -11.70 7.35 -14.39
C ALA A 60 -11.13 7.49 -15.81
N SER A 61 -10.43 6.49 -16.33
CA SER A 61 -9.94 6.43 -17.72
C SER A 61 -11.00 5.93 -18.73
N GLY A 62 -12.25 5.75 -18.31
CA GLY A 62 -13.37 5.40 -19.19
C GLY A 62 -13.63 3.88 -19.30
N VAL A 63 -12.93 3.03 -18.54
CA VAL A 63 -13.25 1.61 -18.48
C VAL A 63 -14.57 1.40 -17.73
N SER A 64 -15.48 0.60 -18.27
CA SER A 64 -16.76 0.33 -17.64
C SER A 64 -16.58 -0.20 -16.20
N PRO A 65 -17.27 0.38 -15.20
CA PRO A 65 -17.19 -0.06 -13.81
C PRO A 65 -17.50 -1.56 -13.63
N LYS A 66 -18.43 -2.10 -14.41
CA LYS A 66 -18.78 -3.54 -14.40
C LYS A 66 -17.58 -4.42 -14.78
N LYS A 67 -16.75 -4.00 -15.73
CA LYS A 67 -15.54 -4.76 -16.13
C LYS A 67 -14.48 -4.74 -15.03
N VAL A 68 -14.30 -3.59 -14.36
CA VAL A 68 -13.36 -3.45 -13.23
C VAL A 68 -13.83 -4.30 -12.05
N LEU A 69 -15.12 -4.30 -11.73
CA LEU A 69 -15.69 -5.16 -10.68
C LEU A 69 -15.56 -6.65 -11.04
N ALA A 70 -15.78 -7.02 -12.29
CA ALA A 70 -15.58 -8.40 -12.75
C ALA A 70 -14.11 -8.84 -12.59
N ALA A 71 -13.14 -7.97 -12.92
CA ALA A 71 -11.73 -8.24 -12.70
C ALA A 71 -11.39 -8.41 -11.21
N ALA A 72 -11.99 -7.60 -10.33
CA ALA A 72 -11.89 -7.80 -8.88
C ALA A 72 -12.41 -9.18 -8.45
N GLY A 73 -13.59 -9.57 -8.95
CA GLY A 73 -14.22 -10.87 -8.63
C GLY A 73 -13.39 -12.06 -9.11
N ILE A 74 -12.85 -12.00 -10.33
CA ILE A 74 -11.97 -13.06 -10.88
C ILE A 74 -10.73 -13.22 -10.02
N ASN A 75 -10.05 -12.12 -9.65
CA ASN A 75 -8.87 -12.19 -8.82
C ASN A 75 -9.19 -12.70 -7.39
N ALA A 76 -10.33 -12.30 -6.83
CA ALA A 76 -10.80 -12.81 -5.54
C ALA A 76 -11.07 -14.34 -5.62
N LEU A 77 -11.69 -14.82 -6.70
CA LEU A 77 -11.94 -16.26 -6.91
C LEU A 77 -10.62 -17.04 -7.00
N ILE A 78 -9.65 -16.54 -7.76
CA ILE A 78 -8.32 -17.17 -7.86
C ILE A 78 -7.65 -17.21 -6.47
N ALA A 79 -7.73 -16.12 -5.71
CA ALA A 79 -7.20 -16.09 -4.35
C ALA A 79 -7.87 -17.12 -3.44
N CYS A 80 -9.20 -17.29 -3.54
CA CYS A 80 -9.94 -18.31 -2.80
C CYS A 80 -9.48 -19.73 -3.17
N LEU A 81 -9.33 -20.02 -4.46
CA LEU A 81 -8.86 -21.33 -4.93
C LEU A 81 -7.43 -21.63 -4.42
N CYS A 82 -6.54 -20.65 -4.47
CA CYS A 82 -5.20 -20.78 -3.90
C CYS A 82 -5.25 -21.00 -2.38
N GLY A 83 -6.10 -20.26 -1.66
CA GLY A 83 -6.28 -20.42 -0.21
C GLY A 83 -6.82 -21.80 0.15
N LEU A 84 -7.81 -22.31 -0.60
CA LEU A 84 -8.33 -23.65 -0.41
C LEU A 84 -7.28 -24.73 -0.71
N ALA A 85 -6.42 -24.53 -1.71
CA ALA A 85 -5.30 -25.42 -1.97
C ALA A 85 -4.32 -25.46 -0.79
N VAL A 86 -4.01 -24.31 -0.18
CA VAL A 86 -3.18 -24.25 1.04
C VAL A 86 -3.85 -25.05 2.17
N VAL A 87 -5.15 -24.87 2.40
CA VAL A 87 -5.90 -25.60 3.42
C VAL A 87 -5.84 -27.12 3.17
N ALA A 88 -6.05 -27.54 1.92
CA ALA A 88 -6.02 -28.95 1.54
C ALA A 88 -4.63 -29.59 1.74
N LEU A 89 -3.56 -28.84 1.42
CA LEU A 89 -2.18 -29.31 1.55
C LEU A 89 -1.69 -29.34 3.01
N THR A 90 -2.15 -28.39 3.84
CA THR A 90 -1.67 -28.25 5.22
C THR A 90 -2.57 -28.93 6.25
N GLY A 91 -3.85 -29.16 5.92
CA GLY A 91 -4.86 -29.65 6.86
C GLY A 91 -5.34 -28.59 7.87
N TYR A 92 -4.92 -27.34 7.76
CA TYR A 92 -5.29 -26.25 8.69
C TYR A 92 -6.64 -25.62 8.31
N TRP A 93 -7.75 -26.31 8.59
CA TRP A 93 -9.09 -25.89 8.21
C TRP A 93 -9.51 -24.50 8.74
N TRP A 94 -8.93 -24.06 9.87
CA TRP A 94 -9.18 -22.72 10.42
C TRP A 94 -8.70 -21.59 9.51
N PHE A 95 -7.79 -21.83 8.55
CA PHE A 95 -7.40 -20.84 7.54
C PHE A 95 -8.58 -20.41 6.64
N ILE A 96 -9.65 -21.20 6.53
CA ILE A 96 -10.87 -20.80 5.85
C ILE A 96 -11.46 -19.57 6.54
N LEU A 97 -11.48 -19.55 7.88
CA LEU A 97 -11.98 -18.39 8.65
C LEU A 97 -11.10 -17.15 8.43
N VAL A 98 -9.78 -17.33 8.38
CA VAL A 98 -8.85 -16.24 8.05
C VAL A 98 -9.08 -15.70 6.64
N GLY A 99 -9.28 -16.60 5.66
CA GLY A 99 -9.59 -16.24 4.28
C GLY A 99 -10.89 -15.44 4.17
N ILE A 100 -11.95 -15.89 4.86
CA ILE A 100 -13.22 -15.17 4.93
C ILE A 100 -13.02 -13.80 5.58
N ALA A 101 -12.29 -13.71 6.68
CA ALA A 101 -11.99 -12.45 7.34
C ALA A 101 -11.23 -11.47 6.42
N CYS A 102 -10.26 -11.98 5.65
CA CYS A 102 -9.53 -11.17 4.66
C CYS A 102 -10.43 -10.65 3.54
N LEU A 103 -11.35 -11.48 3.02
CA LEU A 103 -12.30 -11.09 1.98
C LEU A 103 -13.29 -10.04 2.49
N VAL A 104 -13.85 -10.27 3.69
CA VAL A 104 -14.76 -9.33 4.34
C VAL A 104 -14.06 -8.02 4.63
N ALA A 105 -12.85 -8.06 5.19
CA ALA A 105 -12.06 -6.86 5.44
C ALA A 105 -11.76 -6.10 4.15
N GLY A 106 -11.32 -6.79 3.08
CA GLY A 106 -11.06 -6.17 1.78
C GLY A 106 -12.31 -5.52 1.16
N TRP A 107 -13.46 -6.19 1.25
CA TRP A 107 -14.70 -5.61 0.76
C TRP A 107 -15.17 -4.43 1.60
N CYS A 108 -15.20 -4.57 2.93
CA CYS A 108 -15.66 -3.51 3.84
C CYS A 108 -14.69 -2.30 3.88
N TYR A 109 -13.47 -2.44 3.37
CA TYR A 109 -12.52 -1.33 3.25
C TYR A 109 -13.04 -0.24 2.31
N VAL A 110 -13.61 -0.63 1.16
CA VAL A 110 -14.06 0.30 0.11
C VAL A 110 -15.55 0.17 -0.20
N GLY A 111 -16.17 -0.96 0.09
CA GLY A 111 -17.56 -1.29 -0.25
C GLY A 111 -18.57 -0.91 0.81
N GLY A 112 -19.85 -0.99 0.43
CA GLY A 112 -20.95 -0.72 1.34
C GLY A 112 -21.27 0.76 1.54
N LYS A 113 -22.21 1.05 2.45
CA LYS A 113 -22.64 2.43 2.76
C LYS A 113 -21.64 3.18 3.65
N HIS A 114 -20.91 2.45 4.50
CA HIS A 114 -19.94 2.99 5.47
C HIS A 114 -18.63 2.20 5.41
N PRO A 115 -17.79 2.41 4.37
CA PRO A 115 -16.53 1.69 4.26
C PRO A 115 -15.57 2.14 5.37
N TYR A 116 -14.99 1.20 6.10
CA TYR A 116 -14.11 1.53 7.23
C TYR A 116 -12.81 2.25 6.80
N GLY A 117 -12.38 2.09 5.55
CA GLY A 117 -11.26 2.86 4.97
C GLY A 117 -11.53 4.36 4.93
N TYR A 118 -12.79 4.78 5.07
CA TYR A 118 -13.24 6.18 5.17
C TYR A 118 -13.43 6.64 6.63
N HIS A 119 -13.14 5.80 7.63
CA HIS A 119 -13.40 6.05 9.06
C HIS A 119 -12.19 5.79 9.95
N TYR A 120 -11.00 6.27 9.59
CA TYR A 120 -9.75 6.19 10.35
C TYR A 120 -9.23 4.77 10.67
N LEU A 121 -9.83 3.73 10.11
CA LEU A 121 -9.43 2.35 10.41
C LEU A 121 -8.48 1.76 9.36
N GLY A 122 -8.29 2.45 8.23
CA GLY A 122 -7.49 1.96 7.11
C GLY A 122 -6.06 1.59 7.52
N GLU A 123 -5.40 2.46 8.26
CA GLU A 123 -4.01 2.29 8.69
C GLU A 123 -3.85 1.08 9.63
N ILE A 124 -4.80 0.87 10.55
CA ILE A 124 -4.81 -0.27 11.50
C ILE A 124 -5.01 -1.58 10.73
N PHE A 125 -5.98 -1.62 9.84
CA PHE A 125 -6.26 -2.83 9.06
C PHE A 125 -5.12 -3.18 8.11
N VAL A 126 -4.45 -2.18 7.51
CA VAL A 126 -3.25 -2.41 6.70
C VAL A 126 -2.13 -3.02 7.55
N LEU A 127 -1.85 -2.49 8.74
CA LEU A 127 -0.86 -3.06 9.65
C LEU A 127 -1.17 -4.55 9.97
N VAL A 128 -2.42 -4.83 10.30
CA VAL A 128 -2.85 -6.17 10.71
C VAL A 128 -2.83 -7.14 9.51
N PHE A 129 -3.52 -6.81 8.42
CA PHE A 129 -3.71 -7.77 7.32
C PHE A 129 -2.50 -7.88 6.40
N PHE A 130 -1.84 -6.76 6.04
CA PHE A 130 -0.67 -6.78 5.15
C PHE A 130 0.65 -7.03 5.89
N GLY A 131 0.69 -6.72 7.19
CA GLY A 131 1.84 -7.01 8.04
C GLY A 131 1.70 -8.38 8.70
N LEU A 132 0.92 -8.43 9.77
CA LEU A 132 0.88 -9.59 10.66
C LEU A 132 0.20 -10.82 10.03
N VAL A 133 -1.04 -10.67 9.52
CA VAL A 133 -1.79 -11.82 8.98
C VAL A 133 -1.09 -12.41 7.77
N ALA A 134 -0.59 -11.59 6.84
CA ALA A 134 0.09 -12.06 5.65
C ALA A 134 1.41 -12.77 6.02
N THR A 135 2.24 -12.17 6.87
CA THR A 135 3.55 -12.74 7.22
C THR A 135 3.43 -13.94 8.15
N CYS A 136 2.73 -13.78 9.29
CA CYS A 136 2.58 -14.85 10.26
C CYS A 136 1.71 -16.01 9.72
N GLY A 137 0.67 -15.70 8.94
CA GLY A 137 -0.15 -16.71 8.28
C GLY A 137 0.63 -17.54 7.28
N THR A 138 1.48 -16.91 6.46
CA THR A 138 2.37 -17.62 5.53
C THR A 138 3.37 -18.49 6.30
N MET A 139 4.00 -17.93 7.34
CA MET A 139 4.93 -18.67 8.17
C MET A 139 4.28 -19.89 8.82
N PHE A 140 3.08 -19.72 9.38
CA PHE A 140 2.34 -20.81 9.98
C PHE A 140 1.94 -21.89 8.95
N ALA A 141 1.53 -21.47 7.76
CA ALA A 141 1.19 -22.41 6.69
C ALA A 141 2.38 -23.28 6.27
N LEU A 142 3.61 -22.75 6.30
CA LEU A 142 4.81 -23.44 5.87
C LEU A 142 5.49 -24.24 7.00
N ALA A 143 5.53 -23.67 8.20
CA ALA A 143 6.32 -24.20 9.32
C ALA A 143 5.46 -24.76 10.47
N GLY A 144 4.14 -24.58 10.46
CA GLY A 144 3.23 -24.99 11.54
C GLY A 144 3.40 -24.18 12.83
N THR A 145 4.23 -23.15 12.83
CA THR A 145 4.53 -22.32 14.00
C THR A 145 4.78 -20.86 13.58
N ILE A 146 4.68 -19.95 14.54
CA ILE A 146 5.02 -18.53 14.36
C ILE A 146 6.15 -18.21 15.33
N SER A 147 7.30 -17.81 14.80
CA SER A 147 8.42 -17.36 15.63
C SER A 147 8.31 -15.87 16.00
N THR A 148 9.06 -15.47 17.00
CA THR A 148 9.18 -14.04 17.39
C THR A 148 9.71 -13.20 16.24
N GLU A 149 10.67 -13.72 15.48
CA GLU A 149 11.27 -13.08 14.31
C GLU A 149 10.22 -12.86 13.21
N GLY A 150 9.34 -13.86 12.98
CA GLY A 150 8.24 -13.75 12.05
C GLY A 150 7.23 -12.69 12.45
N MET A 151 6.92 -12.57 13.75
CA MET A 151 6.05 -11.52 14.28
C MET A 151 6.69 -10.13 14.11
N LEU A 152 7.98 -9.98 14.44
CA LEU A 152 8.72 -8.74 14.26
C LEU A 152 8.81 -8.36 12.78
N GLY A 153 9.11 -9.33 11.91
CA GLY A 153 9.13 -9.14 10.46
C GLY A 153 7.77 -8.69 9.92
N GLY A 154 6.69 -9.34 10.37
CA GLY A 154 5.32 -8.96 10.02
C GLY A 154 4.96 -7.55 10.48
N ALA A 155 5.30 -7.19 11.70
CA ALA A 155 5.10 -5.84 12.21
C ALA A 155 5.88 -4.81 11.39
N ASN A 156 7.14 -5.07 11.07
CA ASN A 156 7.98 -4.19 10.26
C ASN A 156 7.47 -3.99 8.84
N VAL A 157 7.09 -5.07 8.14
CA VAL A 157 6.46 -4.99 6.82
C VAL A 157 5.16 -4.19 6.89
N GLY A 158 4.37 -4.43 7.94
CA GLY A 158 3.13 -3.69 8.22
C GLY A 158 3.35 -2.19 8.39
N LEU A 159 4.39 -1.76 9.14
CA LEU A 159 4.73 -0.35 9.30
C LEU A 159 5.05 0.33 7.97
N ILE A 160 5.81 -0.33 7.09
CA ILE A 160 6.09 0.21 5.76
C ILE A 160 4.82 0.22 4.89
N ALA A 161 3.97 -0.81 4.98
CA ALA A 161 2.69 -0.83 4.26
C ALA A 161 1.77 0.32 4.71
N VAL A 162 1.73 0.63 6.01
CA VAL A 162 1.02 1.82 6.54
C VAL A 162 1.66 3.11 6.02
N ALA A 163 3.00 3.20 5.94
CA ALA A 163 3.66 4.36 5.36
C ALA A 163 3.28 4.57 3.89
N VAL A 164 3.20 3.49 3.09
CA VAL A 164 2.69 3.55 1.69
C VAL A 164 1.27 4.10 1.66
N LEU A 165 0.37 3.61 2.52
CA LEU A 165 -1.00 4.12 2.63
C LEU A 165 -1.02 5.60 3.02
N CYS A 166 -0.20 6.00 4.00
CA CYS A 166 -0.07 7.40 4.42
C CYS A 166 0.39 8.30 3.27
N VAL A 167 1.37 7.87 2.46
CA VAL A 167 1.85 8.62 1.29
C VAL A 167 0.75 8.80 0.24
N ASN A 168 -0.05 7.75 -0.02
CA ASN A 168 -1.22 7.84 -0.89
C ASN A 168 -2.24 8.87 -0.36
N ASN A 169 -2.59 8.75 0.92
CA ASN A 169 -3.57 9.64 1.57
C ASN A 169 -3.02 11.09 1.71
N LEU A 170 -1.71 11.30 1.87
CA LEU A 170 -1.08 12.63 1.86
C LEU A 170 -1.14 13.29 0.48
N ARG A 171 -0.99 12.51 -0.59
CA ARG A 171 -1.15 13.01 -1.95
C ARG A 171 -2.57 13.53 -2.16
N ASP A 172 -3.54 12.76 -1.71
CA ASP A 172 -4.95 12.96 -1.99
C ASP A 172 -5.71 13.72 -0.88
N VAL A 173 -5.01 14.26 0.13
CA VAL A 173 -5.59 14.80 1.38
C VAL A 173 -6.66 15.87 1.17
N GLU A 174 -6.52 16.74 0.17
CA GLU A 174 -7.51 17.81 -0.10
C GLU A 174 -8.76 17.22 -0.78
N THR A 175 -8.56 16.33 -1.74
CA THR A 175 -9.66 15.65 -2.44
C THR A 175 -10.42 14.73 -1.48
N ASP A 176 -9.71 13.98 -0.63
CA ASP A 176 -10.32 13.12 0.39
C ASP A 176 -11.23 13.91 1.34
N ARG A 177 -10.79 15.12 1.77
CA ARG A 177 -11.60 16.02 2.62
C ARG A 177 -12.89 16.47 1.93
N THR A 178 -12.82 16.84 0.67
CA THR A 178 -14.00 17.34 -0.07
C THR A 178 -15.04 16.25 -0.30
N HIS A 179 -14.61 14.98 -0.38
CA HIS A 179 -15.48 13.83 -0.57
C HIS A 179 -15.85 13.12 0.75
N GLY A 180 -15.56 13.73 1.91
CA GLY A 180 -15.94 13.18 3.22
C GLY A 180 -15.18 11.91 3.62
N LYS A 181 -14.00 11.65 3.04
CA LYS A 181 -13.14 10.55 3.42
C LYS A 181 -12.27 10.95 4.61
N HIS A 182 -12.46 10.26 5.72
CA HIS A 182 -11.75 10.49 6.96
C HIS A 182 -10.61 9.47 7.11
N THR A 183 -9.38 9.92 6.89
CA THR A 183 -8.15 9.15 7.10
C THR A 183 -7.29 9.81 8.17
N TRP A 184 -6.28 9.13 8.70
CA TRP A 184 -5.34 9.78 9.62
C TRP A 184 -4.67 10.99 8.98
N MET A 185 -4.44 10.95 7.67
CA MET A 185 -3.83 12.08 6.95
C MET A 185 -4.76 13.28 6.84
N THR A 186 -6.07 13.05 6.67
CA THR A 186 -7.06 14.16 6.69
C THR A 186 -7.21 14.78 8.08
N ALA A 187 -7.06 13.98 9.16
CA ALA A 187 -7.10 14.47 10.54
C ALA A 187 -5.82 15.20 10.96
N LEU A 188 -4.65 14.61 10.69
CA LEU A 188 -3.35 15.17 11.06
C LEU A 188 -2.99 16.40 10.20
N GLY A 189 -3.53 16.46 9.00
CA GLY A 189 -3.14 17.44 7.99
C GLY A 189 -1.77 17.15 7.39
N ARG A 190 -1.43 17.90 6.34
CA ARG A 190 -0.25 17.64 5.52
C ARG A 190 1.07 17.65 6.29
N ARG A 191 1.25 18.60 7.23
CA ARG A 191 2.50 18.72 8.00
C ARG A 191 2.70 17.55 8.96
N ASN A 192 1.73 17.30 9.85
CA ASN A 192 1.84 16.25 10.85
C ASN A 192 1.76 14.86 10.21
N GLY A 193 0.96 14.69 9.15
CA GLY A 193 0.91 13.45 8.38
C GLY A 193 2.24 13.11 7.70
N THR A 194 2.97 14.12 7.18
CA THR A 194 4.34 13.94 6.68
C THR A 194 5.27 13.41 7.78
N VAL A 195 5.24 14.04 8.95
CA VAL A 195 6.06 13.60 10.10
C VAL A 195 5.69 12.18 10.52
N PHE A 196 4.40 11.87 10.56
CA PHE A 196 3.91 10.53 10.93
C PHE A 196 4.38 9.46 9.91
N ALA A 197 4.27 9.70 8.61
CA ALA A 197 4.72 8.76 7.58
C ALA A 197 6.25 8.51 7.65
N ILE A 198 7.04 9.56 7.90
CA ILE A 198 8.49 9.44 8.10
C ILE A 198 8.80 8.68 9.39
N ALA A 199 8.06 8.92 10.46
CA ALA A 199 8.24 8.22 11.74
C ALA A 199 8.00 6.70 11.58
N LEU A 200 6.99 6.28 10.80
CA LEU A 200 6.75 4.86 10.51
C LEU A 200 7.95 4.19 9.84
N LEU A 201 8.53 4.83 8.81
CA LEU A 201 9.74 4.32 8.14
C LEU A 201 10.93 4.25 9.10
N SER A 202 11.08 5.28 9.95
CA SER A 202 12.17 5.34 10.93
C SER A 202 12.03 4.24 11.98
N VAL A 203 10.82 4.01 12.50
CA VAL A 203 10.54 2.94 13.47
C VAL A 203 10.81 1.57 12.84
N ALA A 204 10.40 1.34 11.59
CA ALA A 204 10.67 0.08 10.90
C ALA A 204 12.19 -0.19 10.78
N VAL A 205 12.97 0.83 10.40
CA VAL A 205 14.43 0.71 10.32
C VAL A 205 15.07 0.48 11.70
N LEU A 206 14.61 1.20 12.73
CA LEU A 206 15.13 1.04 14.10
C LEU A 206 14.83 -0.35 14.66
N LEU A 207 13.63 -0.88 14.45
CA LEU A 207 13.27 -2.23 14.88
C LEU A 207 14.10 -3.30 14.14
N LEU A 208 14.32 -3.12 12.84
CA LEU A 208 15.19 -4.01 12.06
C LEU A 208 16.64 -3.95 12.54
N ALA A 209 17.18 -2.75 12.76
CA ALA A 209 18.55 -2.57 13.27
C ALA A 209 18.70 -3.16 14.69
N ALA A 210 17.72 -2.94 15.56
CA ALA A 210 17.73 -3.52 16.91
C ALA A 210 17.70 -5.05 16.85
N TYR A 211 16.88 -5.64 15.98
CA TYR A 211 16.87 -7.09 15.77
C TYR A 211 18.23 -7.62 15.33
N ILE A 212 18.90 -6.96 14.37
CA ILE A 212 20.23 -7.37 13.88
C ILE A 212 21.28 -7.23 14.97
N LEU A 213 21.23 -6.17 15.77
CA LEU A 213 22.17 -5.95 16.89
C LEU A 213 22.02 -6.98 18.01
N LEU A 214 20.86 -7.61 18.15
CA LEU A 214 20.63 -8.72 19.08
C LEU A 214 21.20 -10.04 18.55
N LEU A 215 21.46 -10.16 17.26
CA LEU A 215 22.19 -11.27 16.67
C LEU A 215 23.67 -11.11 17.00
N SER A 216 24.28 -12.13 17.57
CA SER A 216 25.65 -12.06 18.12
C SER A 216 26.73 -11.65 17.11
N THR A 217 26.56 -11.97 15.81
CA THR A 217 27.48 -11.61 14.71
C THR A 217 26.76 -11.55 13.38
N PRO A 218 26.25 -10.39 12.96
CA PRO A 218 25.61 -10.28 11.65
C PRO A 218 26.62 -10.48 10.53
N ALA A 219 26.30 -11.33 9.57
CA ALA A 219 27.13 -11.58 8.40
C ALA A 219 27.21 -10.34 7.48
N MET A 220 28.31 -10.19 6.74
CA MET A 220 28.53 -9.07 5.83
C MET A 220 27.39 -8.85 4.82
N PRO A 221 26.78 -9.90 4.19
CA PRO A 221 25.62 -9.70 3.32
C PRO A 221 24.42 -9.04 4.04
N THR A 222 24.17 -9.42 5.28
CA THR A 222 23.09 -8.83 6.11
C THR A 222 23.31 -7.33 6.34
N ILE A 223 24.55 -6.95 6.68
CA ILE A 223 24.93 -5.53 6.88
C ILE A 223 24.78 -4.75 5.57
N ALA A 224 25.21 -5.31 4.44
CA ALA A 224 25.09 -4.67 3.13
C ALA A 224 23.63 -4.41 2.74
N ILE A 225 22.73 -5.39 2.90
CA ILE A 225 21.31 -5.23 2.57
C ILE A 225 20.62 -4.30 3.57
N LEU A 226 20.98 -4.34 4.86
CA LEU A 226 20.52 -3.35 5.83
C LEU A 226 20.88 -1.92 5.39
N ALA A 227 22.09 -1.68 4.94
CA ALA A 227 22.50 -0.37 4.44
C ALA A 227 21.66 0.08 3.24
N VAL A 228 21.33 -0.83 2.32
CA VAL A 228 20.42 -0.56 1.19
C VAL A 228 19.04 -0.22 1.71
N THR A 229 18.50 -0.98 2.66
CA THR A 229 17.17 -0.74 3.28
C THR A 229 17.12 0.64 3.93
N CYS A 230 18.16 1.01 4.71
CA CYS A 230 18.28 2.33 5.33
C CYS A 230 18.33 3.45 4.28
N ALA A 231 19.13 3.27 3.23
CA ALA A 231 19.25 4.27 2.16
C ALA A 231 17.93 4.48 1.42
N MET A 232 17.19 3.41 1.13
CA MET A 232 15.89 3.48 0.48
C MET A 232 14.83 4.14 1.37
N CYS A 233 14.77 3.79 2.65
CA CYS A 233 13.86 4.44 3.61
C CYS A 233 14.21 5.94 3.77
N ALA A 234 15.49 6.29 3.82
CA ALA A 234 15.93 7.69 3.87
C ALA A 234 15.54 8.45 2.60
N ALA A 235 15.73 7.86 1.42
CA ALA A 235 15.30 8.45 0.14
C ALA A 235 13.78 8.64 0.10
N ALA A 236 13.00 7.66 0.56
CA ALA A 236 11.55 7.76 0.69
C ALA A 236 11.16 8.90 1.64
N ALA A 237 11.78 9.00 2.80
CA ALA A 237 11.53 10.07 3.77
C ALA A 237 11.82 11.47 3.18
N VAL A 238 12.92 11.62 2.44
CA VAL A 238 13.26 12.86 1.73
C VAL A 238 12.23 13.21 0.66
N ALA A 239 11.79 12.22 -0.12
CA ALA A 239 10.75 12.42 -1.14
C ALA A 239 9.41 12.83 -0.50
N ILE A 240 9.01 12.21 0.62
CA ILE A 240 7.81 12.57 1.39
C ILE A 240 7.92 14.01 1.91
N ALA A 241 9.06 14.37 2.53
CA ALA A 241 9.30 15.72 3.06
C ALA A 241 9.25 16.78 1.96
N ARG A 242 9.72 16.46 0.76
CA ARG A 242 9.67 17.32 -0.43
C ARG A 242 8.32 17.29 -1.16
N LYS A 243 7.33 16.57 -0.64
CA LYS A 243 5.98 16.39 -1.25
C LYS A 243 6.02 15.72 -2.63
N LYS A 244 7.07 14.99 -2.95
CA LYS A 244 7.24 14.24 -4.20
C LYS A 244 6.63 12.83 -4.04
N TYR A 245 5.31 12.77 -3.85
CA TYR A 245 4.60 11.52 -3.50
C TYR A 245 4.71 10.45 -4.60
N GLY A 246 4.78 10.85 -5.87
CA GLY A 246 5.00 9.91 -6.99
C GLY A 246 6.36 9.20 -6.94
N GLU A 247 7.41 9.85 -6.42
CA GLU A 247 8.72 9.26 -6.19
C GLU A 247 8.76 8.48 -4.86
N ALA A 248 8.04 8.97 -3.84
CA ALA A 248 8.02 8.35 -2.51
C ALA A 248 7.34 6.97 -2.51
N LEU A 249 6.25 6.80 -3.26
CA LEU A 249 5.51 5.53 -3.31
C LEU A 249 6.36 4.33 -3.75
N PRO A 250 7.05 4.36 -4.91
CA PRO A 250 7.91 3.25 -5.30
C PRO A 250 9.08 3.06 -4.32
N LEU A 251 9.65 4.13 -3.77
CA LEU A 251 10.72 4.03 -2.77
C LEU A 251 10.24 3.30 -1.50
N CYS A 252 9.07 3.63 -0.97
CA CYS A 252 8.48 2.90 0.16
C CYS A 252 8.22 1.42 -0.18
N THR A 253 7.69 1.14 -1.38
CA THR A 253 7.41 -0.23 -1.81
C THR A 253 8.69 -1.06 -1.93
N PHE A 254 9.74 -0.51 -2.56
CA PHE A 254 11.03 -1.19 -2.66
C PHE A 254 11.75 -1.29 -1.30
N SER A 255 11.54 -0.34 -0.39
CA SER A 255 12.03 -0.45 1.00
C SER A 255 11.45 -1.67 1.70
N SER A 256 10.17 -2.00 1.47
CA SER A 256 9.55 -3.21 2.02
C SER A 256 10.22 -4.49 1.50
N LEU A 257 10.57 -4.52 0.20
CA LEU A 257 11.28 -5.65 -0.39
C LEU A 257 12.70 -5.78 0.17
N ALA A 258 13.44 -4.67 0.29
CA ALA A 258 14.78 -4.65 0.86
C ALA A 258 14.78 -5.08 2.34
N LEU A 259 13.77 -4.63 3.11
CA LEU A 259 13.56 -5.05 4.50
C LEU A 259 13.33 -6.57 4.59
N ALA A 260 12.44 -7.13 3.76
CA ALA A 260 12.19 -8.56 3.72
C ALA A 260 13.46 -9.35 3.36
N ALA A 261 14.24 -8.89 2.37
CA ALA A 261 15.53 -9.48 2.01
C ALA A 261 16.54 -9.44 3.17
N THR A 262 16.53 -8.36 3.98
CA THR A 262 17.39 -8.28 5.18
C THR A 262 17.03 -9.37 6.19
N TYR A 263 15.73 -9.61 6.46
CA TYR A 263 15.30 -10.70 7.33
C TYR A 263 15.72 -12.07 6.79
N VAL A 264 15.57 -12.30 5.47
CA VAL A 264 16.01 -13.56 4.84
C VAL A 264 17.52 -13.75 5.02
N CYS A 265 18.31 -12.70 4.80
CA CYS A 265 19.76 -12.77 5.02
C CYS A 265 20.12 -13.03 6.49
N CYS A 266 19.39 -12.46 7.45
CA CYS A 266 19.59 -12.78 8.86
C CYS A 266 19.40 -14.27 9.16
N VAL A 267 18.44 -14.92 8.50
CA VAL A 267 18.17 -16.36 8.72
C VAL A 267 19.14 -17.27 7.96
N VAL A 268 19.51 -16.87 6.73
CA VAL A 268 20.37 -17.72 5.86
C VAL A 268 21.84 -17.67 6.28
N PHE A 269 22.30 -16.55 6.83
CA PHE A 269 23.71 -16.32 7.19
C PHE A 269 23.92 -16.13 8.70
N ALA A 270 22.95 -16.58 9.52
CA ALA A 270 23.05 -16.57 10.99
C ALA A 270 24.05 -17.62 11.51
#